data_32da3c6006bb38d5a026456be8e227f8
#
_entry.id   32da3c6006bb38d5a026456be8e227f8
#
_cell.length_a   1.000
_cell.length_b   1.000
_cell.length_c   1.000
_cell.angle_alpha   90.00
_cell.angle_beta   90.00
_cell.angle_gamma   90.00
#
_symmetry.space_group_name_H-M   'P 1'
#
loop_
_entity.id
_entity.type
_entity.pdbx_description
1 polymer ?
#
loop_
_entity_poly.entity_id
_entity_poly.type
_entity_poly.pdbx_seq_one_letter_code
_entity_poly.pdbx_strand_id
1 'polypeptide(L)'
;MKFSNYPITEEVKKGVEGMGFSKPTDIQFKSIPAIIKGEDVLGIAQTGTGKTAAFAIPIVDKVFRSSIKGRKDGVRCLVMVPTRELAQQIQEVFKSVSKFTTVKSFAITGGVEQDPQIHKLNKGVDILITTPGRMYDLISQGHLSLNRVNTLILDEADRMLDLGFYKDIEGILGRLPKHRQTLFFSATINAKIKKLAYSLVNNAIRIQISPKDPVSKNVRHYVTNVEMDDKRYFLENLLEQNAERKILVLVRTQVRAERVVKAMERVGVDSLIIHGGKEQSERNSALKAFKAGDCMLLIATDISARGVDIPDVEIVVNYDLPDLVENYVHRIGRTGRGKQKGEAISFVAEGEAPLLFEIEKFLGKKIQEIEVSKKEYQTILDLSNEKSLGDLLSQIEFDLENESPKKKRKQKNKKK
;
A
#
# COMPACT_ATOMS: atom_id res chain seq x y z
N MET A 1 9.17 -23.23 -16.79
CA MET A 1 7.75 -23.65 -16.82
C MET A 1 6.92 -22.45 -17.25
N LYS A 2 5.86 -22.63 -18.07
CA LYS A 2 4.91 -21.57 -18.45
C LYS A 2 3.59 -21.79 -17.70
N PHE A 3 2.74 -20.76 -17.61
CA PHE A 3 1.41 -20.91 -16.98
C PHE A 3 0.53 -21.92 -17.72
N SER A 4 0.68 -22.07 -19.03
CA SER A 4 -0.02 -23.08 -19.83
C SER A 4 0.22 -24.52 -19.36
N ASN A 5 1.32 -24.79 -18.65
CA ASN A 5 1.68 -26.13 -18.17
C ASN A 5 1.03 -26.49 -16.83
N TYR A 6 0.34 -25.54 -16.17
CA TYR A 6 -0.39 -25.89 -14.95
C TYR A 6 -1.71 -26.61 -15.28
N PRO A 7 -2.14 -27.56 -14.43
CA PRO A 7 -3.41 -28.29 -14.62
C PRO A 7 -4.62 -27.44 -14.19
N ILE A 8 -4.75 -26.24 -14.77
CA ILE A 8 -5.86 -25.31 -14.59
C ILE A 8 -6.71 -25.26 -15.87
N THR A 9 -7.97 -24.83 -15.76
CA THR A 9 -8.92 -24.77 -16.87
C THR A 9 -8.51 -23.75 -17.93
N GLU A 10 -8.94 -23.97 -19.17
CA GLU A 10 -8.58 -23.08 -20.28
C GLU A 10 -9.12 -21.66 -20.11
N GLU A 11 -10.28 -21.51 -19.47
CA GLU A 11 -10.89 -20.23 -19.13
C GLU A 11 -9.98 -19.42 -18.19
N VAL A 12 -9.39 -20.09 -17.20
CA VAL A 12 -8.45 -19.45 -16.27
C VAL A 12 -7.13 -19.12 -16.97
N LYS A 13 -6.63 -20.01 -17.85
CA LYS A 13 -5.43 -19.72 -18.65
C LYS A 13 -5.60 -18.47 -19.51
N LYS A 14 -6.76 -18.33 -20.19
CA LYS A 14 -7.09 -17.11 -20.96
C LYS A 14 -7.11 -15.85 -20.09
N GLY A 15 -7.62 -15.96 -18.86
CA GLY A 15 -7.58 -14.85 -17.90
C GLY A 15 -6.15 -14.43 -17.54
N VAL A 16 -5.28 -15.41 -17.28
CA VAL A 16 -3.85 -15.19 -16.96
C VAL A 16 -3.09 -14.61 -18.15
N GLU A 17 -3.32 -15.09 -19.36
CA GLU A 17 -2.74 -14.55 -20.59
C GLU A 17 -3.16 -13.09 -20.82
N GLY A 18 -4.42 -12.77 -20.59
CA GLY A 18 -4.96 -11.40 -20.69
C GLY A 18 -4.32 -10.40 -19.71
N MET A 19 -3.67 -10.90 -18.65
CA MET A 19 -2.86 -10.08 -17.72
C MET A 19 -1.40 -9.91 -18.18
N GLY A 20 -1.00 -10.47 -19.32
CA GLY A 20 0.37 -10.43 -19.83
C GLY A 20 1.34 -11.37 -19.10
N PHE A 21 0.82 -12.31 -18.29
CA PHE A 21 1.67 -13.24 -17.55
C PHE A 21 2.11 -14.41 -18.44
N SER A 22 3.41 -14.50 -18.72
CA SER A 22 3.99 -15.57 -19.56
C SER A 22 4.68 -16.67 -18.73
N LYS A 23 5.41 -16.28 -17.70
CA LYS A 23 6.17 -17.17 -16.82
C LYS A 23 5.84 -16.88 -15.36
N PRO A 24 5.69 -17.91 -14.51
CA PRO A 24 5.48 -17.71 -13.08
C PRO A 24 6.72 -17.13 -12.41
N THR A 25 6.50 -16.28 -11.41
CA THR A 25 7.54 -15.87 -10.46
C THR A 25 7.87 -17.03 -9.50
N ASP A 26 8.95 -16.92 -8.71
CA ASP A 26 9.36 -17.99 -7.80
C ASP A 26 8.28 -18.37 -6.78
N ILE A 27 7.58 -17.36 -6.22
CA ILE A 27 6.48 -17.63 -5.28
C ILE A 27 5.32 -18.33 -5.98
N GLN A 28 4.97 -17.93 -7.20
CA GLN A 28 3.92 -18.56 -7.99
C GLN A 28 4.30 -19.98 -8.38
N PHE A 29 5.55 -20.18 -8.84
CA PHE A 29 6.04 -21.49 -9.22
C PHE A 29 5.95 -22.51 -8.08
N LYS A 30 6.31 -22.10 -6.87
CA LYS A 30 6.29 -22.98 -5.69
C LYS A 30 4.91 -23.13 -5.06
N SER A 31 4.06 -22.08 -5.07
CA SER A 31 2.78 -22.09 -4.36
C SER A 31 1.64 -22.70 -5.17
N ILE A 32 1.55 -22.41 -6.49
CA ILE A 32 0.42 -22.83 -7.30
C ILE A 32 0.20 -24.35 -7.25
N PRO A 33 1.23 -25.20 -7.41
CA PRO A 33 1.04 -26.65 -7.34
C PRO A 33 0.50 -27.15 -5.99
N ALA A 34 1.01 -26.60 -4.88
CA ALA A 34 0.56 -26.96 -3.53
C ALA A 34 -0.91 -26.54 -3.32
N ILE A 35 -1.27 -25.34 -3.75
CA ILE A 35 -2.64 -24.83 -3.62
C ILE A 35 -3.64 -25.65 -4.46
N ILE A 36 -3.26 -26.04 -5.68
CA ILE A 36 -4.10 -26.90 -6.54
C ILE A 36 -4.36 -28.25 -5.89
N LYS A 37 -3.36 -28.82 -5.20
CA LYS A 37 -3.51 -30.10 -4.46
C LYS A 37 -4.40 -29.97 -3.21
N GLY A 38 -4.74 -28.75 -2.79
CA GLY A 38 -5.53 -28.51 -1.59
C GLY A 38 -4.69 -28.42 -0.31
N GLU A 39 -3.36 -28.35 -0.42
CA GLU A 39 -2.45 -28.25 0.71
C GLU A 39 -2.49 -26.83 1.30
N ASP A 40 -2.33 -26.73 2.62
CA ASP A 40 -2.12 -25.45 3.27
C ASP A 40 -0.75 -24.87 2.89
N VAL A 41 -0.67 -23.54 2.76
CA VAL A 41 0.57 -22.87 2.37
C VAL A 41 0.91 -21.76 3.38
N LEU A 42 2.17 -21.76 3.84
CA LEU A 42 2.79 -20.66 4.55
C LEU A 42 3.81 -19.98 3.62
N GLY A 43 3.38 -18.93 2.94
CA GLY A 43 4.16 -18.18 1.98
C GLY A 43 4.82 -16.96 2.62
N ILE A 44 6.15 -16.93 2.66
CA ILE A 44 6.93 -15.80 3.16
C ILE A 44 7.64 -15.18 1.97
N ALA A 45 7.16 -14.01 1.54
CA ALA A 45 7.71 -13.30 0.39
C ALA A 45 7.36 -11.81 0.46
N GLN A 46 8.26 -10.97 0.00
CA GLN A 46 8.09 -9.51 -0.03
C GLN A 46 6.93 -9.08 -0.95
N THR A 47 6.50 -7.82 -0.81
CA THR A 47 5.54 -7.19 -1.75
C THR A 47 6.16 -7.12 -3.15
N GLY A 48 5.31 -7.19 -4.18
CA GLY A 48 5.77 -7.16 -5.58
C GLY A 48 6.30 -8.49 -6.14
N THR A 49 6.41 -9.55 -5.33
CA THR A 49 6.87 -10.87 -5.81
C THR A 49 5.80 -11.66 -6.57
N GLY A 50 4.56 -11.17 -6.64
CA GLY A 50 3.45 -11.82 -7.33
C GLY A 50 2.60 -12.75 -6.44
N LYS A 51 2.59 -12.56 -5.11
CA LYS A 51 1.78 -13.34 -4.15
C LYS A 51 0.31 -13.41 -4.52
N THR A 52 -0.30 -12.28 -4.88
CA THR A 52 -1.72 -12.21 -5.22
C THR A 52 -2.11 -13.18 -6.33
N ALA A 53 -1.35 -13.18 -7.43
CA ALA A 53 -1.58 -14.12 -8.51
C ALA A 53 -1.26 -15.58 -8.12
N ALA A 54 -0.32 -15.80 -7.19
CA ALA A 54 0.03 -17.12 -6.70
C ALA A 54 -1.14 -17.84 -6.02
N PHE A 55 -2.02 -17.10 -5.33
CA PHE A 55 -3.24 -17.69 -4.77
C PHE A 55 -4.49 -17.47 -5.65
N ALA A 56 -4.61 -16.34 -6.34
CA ALA A 56 -5.81 -16.05 -7.13
C ALA A 56 -6.02 -17.06 -8.27
N ILE A 57 -4.96 -17.40 -9.01
CA ILE A 57 -5.02 -18.33 -10.14
C ILE A 57 -5.59 -19.70 -9.72
N PRO A 58 -4.98 -20.43 -8.77
CA PRO A 58 -5.47 -21.76 -8.39
C PRO A 58 -6.83 -21.72 -7.67
N ILE A 59 -7.14 -20.63 -6.95
CA ILE A 59 -8.43 -20.52 -6.24
C ILE A 59 -9.57 -20.23 -7.21
N VAL A 60 -9.39 -19.38 -8.21
CA VAL A 60 -10.39 -19.19 -9.27
C VAL A 60 -10.67 -20.51 -9.98
N ASP A 61 -9.64 -21.28 -10.34
CA ASP A 61 -9.79 -22.59 -10.98
C ASP A 61 -10.56 -23.58 -10.08
N LYS A 62 -10.20 -23.68 -8.80
CA LYS A 62 -10.88 -24.54 -7.81
C LYS A 62 -12.37 -24.19 -7.67
N VAL A 63 -12.68 -22.90 -7.55
CA VAL A 63 -14.06 -22.42 -7.42
C VAL A 63 -14.83 -22.64 -8.71
N PHE A 64 -14.24 -22.36 -9.87
CA PHE A 64 -14.85 -22.57 -11.18
C PHE A 64 -15.18 -24.05 -11.42
N ARG A 65 -14.23 -24.98 -11.23
CA ARG A 65 -14.46 -26.42 -11.34
C ARG A 65 -15.58 -26.91 -10.43
N SER A 66 -15.68 -26.35 -9.22
CA SER A 66 -16.76 -26.72 -8.31
C SER A 66 -18.12 -26.15 -8.73
N SER A 67 -18.15 -25.02 -9.45
CA SER A 67 -19.39 -24.42 -9.97
C SER A 67 -19.97 -25.22 -11.17
N ILE A 68 -19.11 -25.77 -12.00
CA ILE A 68 -19.53 -26.67 -13.12
C ILE A 68 -20.25 -27.93 -12.60
N LYS A 69 -19.83 -28.45 -11.44
CA LYS A 69 -20.44 -29.63 -10.79
C LYS A 69 -21.76 -29.37 -10.04
N GLY A 70 -22.31 -28.17 -10.18
CA GLY A 70 -23.52 -27.73 -9.48
C GLY A 70 -23.19 -26.62 -8.47
N ARG A 71 -23.56 -25.38 -8.82
CA ARG A 71 -23.34 -24.20 -7.99
C ARG A 71 -24.16 -24.29 -6.70
N LYS A 72 -23.47 -24.15 -5.58
CA LYS A 72 -24.11 -23.93 -4.29
C LYS A 72 -23.87 -22.46 -3.91
N ASP A 73 -24.92 -21.73 -3.56
CA ASP A 73 -24.80 -20.32 -3.18
C ASP A 73 -23.99 -20.14 -1.87
N GLY A 74 -23.28 -19.01 -1.78
CA GLY A 74 -22.51 -18.61 -0.62
C GLY A 74 -21.01 -18.51 -0.86
N VAL A 75 -20.33 -17.81 0.04
CA VAL A 75 -18.90 -17.55 -0.02
C VAL A 75 -18.11 -18.85 0.18
N ARG A 76 -17.27 -19.19 -0.77
CA ARG A 76 -16.40 -20.37 -0.73
C ARG A 76 -14.96 -20.07 -0.37
N CYS A 77 -14.48 -18.88 -0.77
CA CYS A 77 -13.15 -18.41 -0.43
C CYS A 77 -13.28 -17.06 0.29
N LEU A 78 -12.64 -16.97 1.46
CA LEU A 78 -12.50 -15.74 2.21
C LEU A 78 -11.05 -15.28 2.13
N VAL A 79 -10.83 -14.04 1.66
CA VAL A 79 -9.53 -13.37 1.63
C VAL A 79 -9.55 -12.23 2.63
N MET A 80 -8.73 -12.31 3.66
CA MET A 80 -8.57 -11.26 4.66
C MET A 80 -7.31 -10.45 4.39
N VAL A 81 -7.44 -9.13 4.44
CA VAL A 81 -6.38 -8.18 4.16
C VAL A 81 -6.41 -7.00 5.14
N PRO A 82 -5.27 -6.32 5.39
CA PRO A 82 -5.18 -5.25 6.39
C PRO A 82 -5.88 -3.95 5.97
N THR A 83 -5.99 -3.66 4.67
CA THR A 83 -6.44 -2.35 4.18
C THR A 83 -7.46 -2.46 3.06
N ARG A 84 -8.25 -1.40 2.92
CA ARG A 84 -9.32 -1.26 1.91
C ARG A 84 -8.73 -1.25 0.50
N GLU A 85 -7.65 -0.54 0.33
CA GLU A 85 -6.95 -0.40 -0.95
C GLU A 85 -6.41 -1.75 -1.42
N LEU A 86 -5.79 -2.52 -0.51
CA LEU A 86 -5.33 -3.88 -0.84
C LEU A 86 -6.50 -4.80 -1.20
N ALA A 87 -7.65 -4.67 -0.50
CA ALA A 87 -8.85 -5.43 -0.85
C ALA A 87 -9.31 -5.15 -2.28
N GLN A 88 -9.34 -3.89 -2.69
CA GLN A 88 -9.70 -3.47 -4.04
C GLN A 88 -8.70 -4.00 -5.09
N GLN A 89 -7.41 -3.89 -4.82
CA GLN A 89 -6.36 -4.40 -5.73
C GLN A 89 -6.45 -5.92 -5.93
N ILE A 90 -6.63 -6.65 -4.83
CA ILE A 90 -6.80 -8.10 -4.90
C ILE A 90 -8.07 -8.45 -5.67
N GLN A 91 -9.15 -7.70 -5.49
CA GLN A 91 -10.38 -7.89 -6.27
C GLN A 91 -10.13 -7.73 -7.77
N GLU A 92 -9.37 -6.73 -8.20
CA GLU A 92 -9.06 -6.53 -9.63
C GLU A 92 -8.24 -7.70 -10.20
N VAL A 93 -7.31 -8.27 -9.43
CA VAL A 93 -6.58 -9.47 -9.83
C VAL A 93 -7.54 -10.66 -9.97
N PHE A 94 -8.43 -10.89 -9.00
CA PHE A 94 -9.44 -11.95 -9.08
C PHE A 94 -10.38 -11.77 -10.28
N LYS A 95 -10.86 -10.55 -10.55
CA LYS A 95 -11.68 -10.23 -11.72
C LYS A 95 -10.96 -10.53 -13.03
N SER A 96 -9.68 -10.13 -13.12
CA SER A 96 -8.87 -10.36 -14.33
C SER A 96 -8.67 -11.85 -14.59
N VAL A 97 -8.31 -12.63 -13.55
CA VAL A 97 -8.14 -14.07 -13.65
C VAL A 97 -9.47 -14.78 -13.96
N SER A 98 -10.58 -14.31 -13.38
CA SER A 98 -11.90 -14.94 -13.54
C SER A 98 -12.68 -14.47 -14.77
N LYS A 99 -12.12 -13.59 -15.61
CA LYS A 99 -12.80 -12.91 -16.72
C LYS A 99 -13.58 -13.84 -17.66
N PHE A 100 -13.09 -15.03 -17.88
CA PHE A 100 -13.71 -16.02 -18.77
C PHE A 100 -14.40 -17.15 -18.01
N THR A 101 -14.66 -16.97 -16.72
CA THR A 101 -15.34 -17.94 -15.84
C THR A 101 -16.65 -17.37 -15.30
N THR A 102 -17.42 -18.20 -14.59
CA THR A 102 -18.64 -17.77 -13.87
C THR A 102 -18.37 -17.35 -12.43
N VAL A 103 -17.11 -17.32 -12.00
CA VAL A 103 -16.72 -17.01 -10.61
C VAL A 103 -16.94 -15.53 -10.32
N LYS A 104 -17.62 -15.25 -9.22
CA LYS A 104 -17.91 -13.90 -8.75
C LYS A 104 -17.03 -13.55 -7.55
N SER A 105 -16.15 -12.57 -7.70
CA SER A 105 -15.36 -12.00 -6.62
C SER A 105 -15.86 -10.63 -6.23
N PHE A 106 -15.84 -10.32 -4.93
CA PHE A 106 -16.26 -9.01 -4.45
C PHE A 106 -15.48 -8.62 -3.19
N ALA A 107 -15.07 -7.32 -3.13
CA ALA A 107 -14.42 -6.75 -1.96
C ALA A 107 -15.44 -5.97 -1.12
N ILE A 108 -15.49 -6.28 0.18
CA ILE A 108 -16.23 -5.50 1.18
C ILE A 108 -15.25 -4.79 2.09
N THR A 109 -15.45 -3.49 2.27
CA THR A 109 -14.56 -2.66 3.09
C THR A 109 -15.37 -1.63 3.87
N GLY A 110 -14.86 -1.21 5.02
CA GLY A 110 -15.45 -0.12 5.79
C GLY A 110 -15.26 1.24 5.08
N GLY A 111 -15.89 2.32 5.62
CA GLY A 111 -15.74 3.69 5.11
C GLY A 111 -16.39 3.96 3.75
N VAL A 112 -17.29 3.09 3.33
CA VAL A 112 -18.20 3.26 2.20
C VAL A 112 -19.57 2.75 2.61
N GLU A 113 -20.62 3.16 1.91
CA GLU A 113 -22.00 2.74 2.19
C GLU A 113 -22.13 1.22 2.23
N GLN A 114 -22.96 0.74 3.15
CA GLN A 114 -23.13 -0.68 3.41
C GLN A 114 -24.14 -1.34 2.49
N ASP A 115 -25.25 -0.65 2.18
CA ASP A 115 -26.37 -1.21 1.42
C ASP A 115 -25.99 -1.70 0.02
N PRO A 116 -25.15 -1.00 -0.77
CA PRO A 116 -24.68 -1.53 -2.05
C PRO A 116 -23.84 -2.82 -1.89
N GLN A 117 -23.12 -2.97 -0.77
CA GLN A 117 -22.33 -4.16 -0.50
C GLN A 117 -23.25 -5.33 -0.12
N ILE A 118 -24.26 -5.10 0.72
CA ILE A 118 -25.28 -6.10 1.07
C ILE A 118 -26.03 -6.58 -0.18
N HIS A 119 -26.45 -5.64 -1.04
CA HIS A 119 -27.11 -6.01 -2.28
C HIS A 119 -26.26 -6.91 -3.19
N LYS A 120 -24.96 -6.64 -3.27
CA LYS A 120 -24.00 -7.48 -4.01
C LYS A 120 -23.82 -8.87 -3.38
N LEU A 121 -23.74 -8.96 -2.05
CA LEU A 121 -23.65 -10.23 -1.34
C LEU A 121 -24.89 -11.09 -1.60
N ASN A 122 -26.07 -10.50 -1.54
CA ASN A 122 -27.36 -11.17 -1.81
C ASN A 122 -27.47 -11.69 -3.27
N LYS A 123 -26.80 -11.06 -4.24
CA LYS A 123 -26.68 -11.53 -5.63
C LYS A 123 -25.74 -12.73 -5.78
N GLY A 124 -25.13 -13.18 -4.70
CA GLY A 124 -24.20 -14.29 -4.64
C GLY A 124 -22.77 -13.91 -5.00
N VAL A 125 -21.88 -14.23 -4.10
CA VAL A 125 -20.42 -14.02 -4.19
C VAL A 125 -19.75 -15.35 -3.86
N ASP A 126 -18.79 -15.77 -4.69
CA ASP A 126 -18.01 -16.98 -4.47
C ASP A 126 -16.72 -16.71 -3.69
N ILE A 127 -16.05 -15.58 -4.01
CA ILE A 127 -14.79 -15.17 -3.40
C ILE A 127 -15.00 -13.81 -2.76
N LEU A 128 -14.90 -13.76 -1.44
CA LEU A 128 -15.05 -12.54 -0.66
C LEU A 128 -13.68 -12.04 -0.22
N ILE A 129 -13.35 -10.81 -0.58
CA ILE A 129 -12.16 -10.11 -0.12
C ILE A 129 -12.60 -9.08 0.93
N THR A 130 -11.94 -9.00 2.08
CA THR A 130 -12.42 -8.13 3.15
C THR A 130 -11.35 -7.66 4.10
N THR A 131 -11.61 -6.51 4.73
CA THR A 131 -10.94 -6.08 5.96
C THR A 131 -11.73 -6.58 7.18
N PRO A 132 -11.08 -6.89 8.32
CA PRO A 132 -11.73 -7.49 9.46
C PRO A 132 -12.99 -6.77 9.95
N GLY A 133 -12.93 -5.46 10.21
CA GLY A 133 -14.03 -4.70 10.81
C GLY A 133 -15.37 -4.83 10.05
N ARG A 134 -15.40 -4.48 8.75
CA ARG A 134 -16.63 -4.56 7.93
C ARG A 134 -17.19 -5.97 7.84
N MET A 135 -16.33 -6.97 7.83
CA MET A 135 -16.78 -8.35 7.81
C MET A 135 -17.58 -8.70 9.08
N TYR A 136 -17.08 -8.28 10.24
CA TYR A 136 -17.78 -8.50 11.51
C TYR A 136 -19.11 -7.77 11.58
N ASP A 137 -19.16 -6.54 11.09
CA ASP A 137 -20.40 -5.75 11.00
C ASP A 137 -21.48 -6.53 10.22
N LEU A 138 -21.13 -7.04 9.03
CA LEU A 138 -22.07 -7.76 8.19
C LEU A 138 -22.44 -9.15 8.73
N ILE A 139 -21.54 -9.81 9.44
CA ILE A 139 -21.85 -11.07 10.12
C ILE A 139 -22.81 -10.84 11.30
N SER A 140 -22.55 -9.80 12.12
CA SER A 140 -23.41 -9.49 13.27
C SER A 140 -24.83 -9.09 12.89
N GLN A 141 -24.98 -8.47 11.72
CA GLN A 141 -26.26 -8.07 11.14
C GLN A 141 -26.95 -9.20 10.35
N GLY A 142 -26.34 -10.40 10.25
CA GLY A 142 -26.90 -11.54 9.54
C GLY A 142 -26.80 -11.47 8.00
N HIS A 143 -26.11 -10.47 7.45
CA HIS A 143 -25.96 -10.30 5.99
C HIS A 143 -24.83 -11.15 5.38
N LEU A 144 -23.95 -11.72 6.20
CA LEU A 144 -22.83 -12.55 5.75
C LEU A 144 -22.75 -13.83 6.56
N SER A 145 -22.78 -14.97 5.85
CA SER A 145 -22.53 -16.29 6.41
C SER A 145 -21.24 -16.89 5.85
N LEU A 146 -20.41 -17.45 6.71
CA LEU A 146 -19.13 -18.07 6.38
C LEU A 146 -19.17 -19.61 6.40
N ASN A 147 -20.32 -20.21 6.60
CA ASN A 147 -20.48 -21.66 6.81
C ASN A 147 -20.05 -22.51 5.59
N ARG A 148 -19.91 -21.91 4.41
CA ARG A 148 -19.48 -22.58 3.18
C ARG A 148 -18.06 -22.28 2.75
N VAL A 149 -17.33 -21.50 3.54
CA VAL A 149 -15.93 -21.18 3.27
C VAL A 149 -15.09 -22.45 3.40
N ASN A 150 -14.49 -22.86 2.30
CA ASN A 150 -13.58 -24.00 2.25
C ASN A 150 -12.14 -23.60 1.99
N THR A 151 -11.90 -22.30 1.78
CA THR A 151 -10.56 -21.73 1.65
C THR A 151 -10.48 -20.39 2.36
N LEU A 152 -9.51 -20.26 3.25
CA LEU A 152 -9.15 -19.03 3.93
C LEU A 152 -7.79 -18.55 3.40
N ILE A 153 -7.70 -17.28 3.03
CA ILE A 153 -6.45 -16.62 2.64
C ILE A 153 -6.23 -15.42 3.56
N LEU A 154 -5.06 -15.34 4.17
CA LEU A 154 -4.59 -14.14 4.85
C LEU A 154 -3.42 -13.58 4.02
N ASP A 155 -3.55 -12.36 3.54
CA ASP A 155 -2.46 -11.68 2.84
C ASP A 155 -1.99 -10.45 3.64
N GLU A 156 -0.70 -10.19 3.65
CA GLU A 156 -0.03 -9.22 4.53
C GLU A 156 -0.39 -9.45 6.03
N ALA A 157 -0.31 -10.71 6.48
CA ALA A 157 -0.68 -11.08 7.85
C ALA A 157 0.16 -10.37 8.92
N ASP A 158 1.43 -10.10 8.65
CA ASP A 158 2.31 -9.28 9.49
C ASP A 158 1.69 -7.90 9.73
N ARG A 159 1.21 -7.28 8.70
CA ARG A 159 0.58 -5.97 8.78
C ARG A 159 -0.77 -6.01 9.50
N MET A 160 -1.55 -7.06 9.33
CA MET A 160 -2.79 -7.22 10.11
C MET A 160 -2.49 -7.26 11.61
N LEU A 161 -1.39 -7.89 12.02
CA LEU A 161 -0.94 -7.90 13.43
C LEU A 161 -0.47 -6.52 13.91
N ASP A 162 0.29 -5.79 13.08
CA ASP A 162 0.76 -4.43 13.39
C ASP A 162 -0.40 -3.46 13.58
N LEU A 163 -1.51 -3.66 12.86
CA LEU A 163 -2.74 -2.89 12.99
C LEU A 163 -3.67 -3.36 14.11
N GLY A 164 -3.27 -4.38 14.88
CA GLY A 164 -4.00 -4.86 16.04
C GLY A 164 -5.12 -5.87 15.75
N PHE A 165 -5.24 -6.37 14.52
CA PHE A 165 -6.31 -7.31 14.12
C PHE A 165 -6.12 -8.75 14.60
N TYR A 166 -5.22 -8.99 15.56
CA TYR A 166 -4.99 -10.35 16.09
C TYR A 166 -6.27 -11.00 16.61
N LYS A 167 -7.03 -10.27 17.46
CA LYS A 167 -8.29 -10.76 18.03
C LYS A 167 -9.36 -10.99 16.96
N ASP A 168 -9.38 -10.16 15.94
CA ASP A 168 -10.31 -10.32 14.82
C ASP A 168 -10.01 -11.58 14.02
N ILE A 169 -8.73 -11.85 13.76
CA ILE A 169 -8.32 -13.09 13.08
C ILE A 169 -8.68 -14.33 13.91
N GLU A 170 -8.42 -14.32 15.23
CA GLU A 170 -8.82 -15.42 16.10
C GLU A 170 -10.35 -15.61 16.16
N GLY A 171 -11.09 -14.51 16.26
CA GLY A 171 -12.57 -14.56 16.34
C GLY A 171 -13.22 -15.13 15.08
N ILE A 172 -12.63 -14.90 13.89
CA ILE A 172 -13.16 -15.44 12.64
C ILE A 172 -12.99 -16.95 12.55
N LEU A 173 -11.93 -17.52 13.15
CA LEU A 173 -11.66 -18.95 13.10
C LEU A 173 -12.79 -19.78 13.72
N GLY A 174 -13.39 -19.28 14.80
CA GLY A 174 -14.55 -19.92 15.43
C GLY A 174 -15.81 -19.92 14.58
N ARG A 175 -15.87 -19.09 13.53
CA ARG A 175 -17.00 -18.96 12.60
C ARG A 175 -16.80 -19.67 11.26
N LEU A 176 -15.59 -20.17 11.00
CA LEU A 176 -15.24 -20.88 9.80
C LEU A 176 -15.37 -22.41 9.99
N PRO A 177 -15.66 -23.14 8.91
CA PRO A 177 -15.61 -24.61 8.95
C PRO A 177 -14.23 -25.11 9.40
N LYS A 178 -14.20 -26.19 10.20
CA LYS A 178 -12.96 -26.81 10.68
C LYS A 178 -12.13 -27.37 9.52
N HIS A 179 -12.78 -28.01 8.56
CA HIS A 179 -12.13 -28.53 7.34
C HIS A 179 -12.11 -27.45 6.26
N ARG A 180 -10.96 -26.81 6.13
CA ARG A 180 -10.71 -25.79 5.11
C ARG A 180 -9.24 -25.80 4.73
N GLN A 181 -8.93 -25.33 3.54
CA GLN A 181 -7.57 -25.01 3.14
C GLN A 181 -7.22 -23.61 3.65
N THR A 182 -6.05 -23.44 4.25
CA THR A 182 -5.57 -22.13 4.73
C THR A 182 -4.30 -21.72 4.01
N LEU A 183 -4.32 -20.54 3.40
CA LEU A 183 -3.18 -19.91 2.73
C LEU A 183 -2.78 -18.68 3.51
N PHE A 184 -1.60 -18.72 4.11
CA PHE A 184 -1.07 -17.64 4.93
C PHE A 184 0.11 -16.99 4.22
N PHE A 185 -0.04 -15.72 3.86
CA PHE A 185 1.02 -14.94 3.21
C PHE A 185 1.46 -13.77 4.10
N SER A 186 2.77 -13.59 4.20
CA SER A 186 3.40 -12.53 4.98
C SER A 186 4.70 -12.11 4.33
N ALA A 187 5.11 -10.85 4.51
CA ALA A 187 6.44 -10.40 4.08
C ALA A 187 7.52 -10.79 5.09
N THR A 188 7.17 -10.88 6.38
CA THR A 188 8.07 -11.19 7.49
C THR A 188 7.61 -12.41 8.29
N ILE A 189 8.51 -13.00 9.07
CA ILE A 189 8.19 -14.10 9.99
C ILE A 189 8.90 -13.91 11.34
N ASN A 190 8.32 -13.09 12.20
CA ASN A 190 8.74 -12.96 13.59
C ASN A 190 8.00 -13.97 14.50
N ALA A 191 8.32 -13.99 15.79
CA ALA A 191 7.73 -14.94 16.75
C ALA A 191 6.20 -14.84 16.83
N LYS A 192 5.63 -13.61 16.77
CA LYS A 192 4.17 -13.37 16.84
C LYS A 192 3.48 -13.91 15.58
N ILE A 193 4.03 -13.59 14.40
CA ILE A 193 3.50 -14.06 13.11
C ILE A 193 3.61 -15.57 13.01
N LYS A 194 4.73 -16.14 13.45
CA LYS A 194 4.93 -17.59 13.50
C LYS A 194 3.89 -18.27 14.36
N LYS A 195 3.62 -17.75 15.58
CA LYS A 195 2.58 -18.27 16.47
C LYS A 195 1.20 -18.26 15.81
N LEU A 196 0.82 -17.13 15.21
CA LEU A 196 -0.45 -17.00 14.50
C LEU A 196 -0.51 -17.96 13.29
N ALA A 197 0.51 -18.00 12.45
CA ALA A 197 0.51 -18.86 11.26
C ALA A 197 0.27 -20.32 11.65
N TYR A 198 1.04 -20.85 12.60
CA TYR A 198 0.89 -22.25 13.03
C TYR A 198 -0.39 -22.56 13.80
N SER A 199 -1.12 -21.57 14.30
CA SER A 199 -2.47 -21.79 14.84
C SER A 199 -3.55 -21.88 13.74
N LEU A 200 -3.24 -21.45 12.54
CA LEU A 200 -4.17 -21.33 11.41
C LEU A 200 -4.01 -22.42 10.36
N VAL A 201 -2.78 -22.83 10.09
CA VAL A 201 -2.44 -23.79 9.05
C VAL A 201 -2.23 -25.19 9.63
N ASN A 202 -2.56 -26.21 8.84
CA ASN A 202 -2.36 -27.61 9.20
C ASN A 202 -1.39 -28.25 8.19
N ASN A 203 -0.24 -28.73 8.67
CA ASN A 203 0.82 -29.35 7.85
C ASN A 203 1.18 -28.55 6.59
N ALA A 204 1.27 -27.23 6.71
CA ALA A 204 1.45 -26.34 5.59
C ALA A 204 2.78 -26.54 4.87
N ILE A 205 2.75 -26.44 3.55
CA ILE A 205 3.93 -26.29 2.73
C ILE A 205 4.52 -24.89 2.99
N ARG A 206 5.68 -24.86 3.65
CA ARG A 206 6.41 -23.61 3.88
C ARG A 206 7.21 -23.22 2.65
N ILE A 207 6.87 -22.06 2.10
CA ILE A 207 7.54 -21.46 0.95
C ILE A 207 8.13 -20.13 1.39
N GLN A 208 9.43 -20.06 1.42
CA GLN A 208 10.13 -18.84 1.76
C GLN A 208 10.92 -18.36 0.54
N ILE A 209 10.58 -17.16 0.10
CA ILE A 209 11.32 -16.46 -0.95
C ILE A 209 12.01 -15.30 -0.24
N SER A 210 13.20 -15.59 0.29
CA SER A 210 14.07 -14.57 0.87
C SER A 210 15.10 -14.20 -0.20
N PRO A 211 15.07 -12.99 -0.73
CA PRO A 211 16.22 -12.51 -1.50
C PRO A 211 17.44 -12.49 -0.59
N LYS A 212 18.61 -12.74 -1.15
CA LYS A 212 19.90 -12.61 -0.42
C LYS A 212 20.08 -11.19 0.14
N ASP A 213 19.55 -10.21 -0.55
CA ASP A 213 19.45 -8.81 -0.14
C ASP A 213 17.95 -8.48 0.06
N PRO A 214 17.54 -7.98 1.23
CA PRO A 214 16.15 -7.59 1.47
C PRO A 214 15.71 -6.42 0.58
N VAL A 215 16.64 -5.64 0.05
CA VAL A 215 16.38 -4.55 -0.90
C VAL A 215 16.43 -5.06 -2.33
N SER A 216 15.45 -4.68 -3.14
CA SER A 216 15.45 -4.99 -4.57
C SER A 216 16.69 -4.42 -5.25
N LYS A 217 17.32 -5.20 -6.11
CA LYS A 217 18.49 -4.76 -6.93
C LYS A 217 18.16 -3.58 -7.85
N ASN A 218 16.88 -3.33 -8.08
CA ASN A 218 16.42 -2.22 -8.90
C ASN A 218 16.31 -0.91 -8.10
N VAL A 219 16.48 -0.94 -6.77
CA VAL A 219 16.37 0.24 -5.90
C VAL A 219 17.76 0.66 -5.45
N ARG A 220 18.17 1.86 -5.82
CA ARG A 220 19.31 2.55 -5.21
C ARG A 220 18.78 3.33 -4.01
N HIS A 221 19.41 3.20 -2.86
CA HIS A 221 18.95 3.88 -1.66
C HIS A 221 20.10 4.60 -0.96
N TYR A 222 19.77 5.76 -0.45
CA TYR A 222 20.73 6.72 0.12
C TYR A 222 20.19 7.29 1.43
N VAL A 223 21.09 7.78 2.26
CA VAL A 223 20.78 8.62 3.42
C VAL A 223 21.47 9.97 3.27
N THR A 224 20.88 10.99 3.81
CA THR A 224 21.51 12.30 3.96
C THR A 224 21.18 12.85 5.35
N ASN A 225 22.18 13.39 6.02
CA ASN A 225 22.03 13.96 7.35
C ASN A 225 21.45 15.38 7.23
N VAL A 226 20.28 15.59 7.85
CA VAL A 226 19.53 16.86 7.78
C VAL A 226 18.89 17.12 9.12
N GLU A 227 19.03 18.34 9.63
CA GLU A 227 18.35 18.75 10.85
C GLU A 227 16.81 18.64 10.70
N MET A 228 16.14 18.34 11.81
CA MET A 228 14.69 18.03 11.78
C MET A 228 13.85 19.17 11.19
N ASP A 229 14.20 20.40 11.48
CA ASP A 229 13.49 21.60 11.02
C ASP A 229 13.85 21.99 9.58
N ASP A 230 15.00 21.50 9.09
CA ASP A 230 15.50 21.81 7.75
C ASP A 230 15.05 20.82 6.69
N LYS A 231 14.49 19.66 7.08
CA LYS A 231 14.03 18.62 6.14
C LYS A 231 13.09 19.15 5.05
N ARG A 232 12.30 20.19 5.34
CA ARG A 232 11.41 20.82 4.37
C ARG A 232 12.17 21.49 3.23
N TYR A 233 13.28 22.16 3.52
CA TYR A 233 14.12 22.85 2.54
C TYR A 233 14.85 21.85 1.63
N PHE A 234 15.30 20.73 2.22
CA PHE A 234 15.89 19.63 1.46
C PHE A 234 14.87 18.94 0.56
N LEU A 235 13.62 18.82 1.02
CA LEU A 235 12.54 18.28 0.18
C LEU A 235 12.25 19.23 -0.99
N GLU A 236 12.13 20.53 -0.74
CA GLU A 236 11.94 21.55 -1.78
C GLU A 236 13.03 21.48 -2.84
N ASN A 237 14.29 21.52 -2.43
CA ASN A 237 15.43 21.42 -3.34
C ASN A 237 15.42 20.11 -4.15
N LEU A 238 15.04 18.98 -3.53
CA LEU A 238 14.91 17.69 -4.23
C LEU A 238 13.80 17.76 -5.30
N LEU A 239 12.67 18.37 -4.98
CA LEU A 239 11.53 18.50 -5.89
C LEU A 239 11.89 19.37 -7.09
N GLU A 240 12.58 20.49 -6.90
CA GLU A 240 13.05 21.34 -8.00
C GLU A 240 13.98 20.61 -8.97
N GLN A 241 14.89 19.81 -8.44
CA GLN A 241 15.82 19.03 -9.25
C GLN A 241 15.14 17.86 -9.98
N ASN A 242 13.90 17.51 -9.60
CA ASN A 242 13.18 16.34 -10.08
C ASN A 242 11.71 16.64 -10.42
N ALA A 243 11.41 17.82 -10.95
CA ALA A 243 10.03 18.31 -11.15
C ALA A 243 9.16 17.41 -12.04
N GLU A 244 9.75 16.66 -12.97
CA GLU A 244 9.03 15.75 -13.89
C GLU A 244 8.92 14.31 -13.36
N ARG A 245 9.48 14.00 -12.19
CA ARG A 245 9.54 12.65 -11.64
C ARG A 245 8.44 12.44 -10.60
N LYS A 246 7.84 11.25 -10.60
CA LYS A 246 6.86 10.88 -9.56
C LYS A 246 7.54 10.57 -8.24
N ILE A 247 7.27 11.39 -7.23
CA ILE A 247 7.90 11.36 -5.92
C ILE A 247 6.86 10.98 -4.85
N LEU A 248 7.18 9.95 -4.07
CA LEU A 248 6.42 9.54 -2.89
C LEU A 248 7.18 9.91 -1.62
N VAL A 249 6.62 10.83 -0.84
CA VAL A 249 7.17 11.23 0.46
C VAL A 249 6.46 10.48 1.58
N LEU A 250 7.23 9.81 2.42
CA LEU A 250 6.73 9.01 3.54
C LEU A 250 7.09 9.64 4.88
N VAL A 251 6.07 9.85 5.69
CA VAL A 251 6.16 10.44 7.03
C VAL A 251 5.57 9.52 8.09
N ARG A 252 5.94 9.70 9.36
CA ARG A 252 5.46 8.84 10.46
C ARG A 252 4.02 9.09 10.86
N THR A 253 3.57 10.34 10.88
CA THR A 253 2.27 10.71 11.44
C THR A 253 1.41 11.52 10.49
N GLN A 254 0.08 11.50 10.72
CA GLN A 254 -0.87 12.31 9.95
C GLN A 254 -0.61 13.81 10.10
N VAL A 255 -0.31 14.24 11.34
CA VAL A 255 0.03 15.66 11.63
C VAL A 255 1.29 16.09 10.85
N ARG A 256 2.28 15.20 10.75
CA ARG A 256 3.48 15.44 9.96
C ARG A 256 3.17 15.58 8.49
N ALA A 257 2.30 14.70 7.94
CA ALA A 257 1.86 14.77 6.55
C ALA A 257 1.22 16.12 6.22
N GLU A 258 0.27 16.56 7.05
CA GLU A 258 -0.41 17.86 6.87
C GLU A 258 0.57 19.05 6.96
N ARG A 259 1.58 18.96 7.84
CA ARG A 259 2.61 20.02 7.95
C ARG A 259 3.50 20.08 6.72
N VAL A 260 3.87 18.93 6.16
CA VAL A 260 4.69 18.88 4.93
C VAL A 260 3.90 19.42 3.74
N VAL A 261 2.62 19.05 3.59
CA VAL A 261 1.74 19.62 2.56
C VAL A 261 1.72 21.14 2.64
N LYS A 262 1.40 21.69 3.83
CA LYS A 262 1.38 23.14 4.03
C LYS A 262 2.71 23.83 3.77
N ALA A 263 3.83 23.15 4.01
CA ALA A 263 5.14 23.67 3.68
C ALA A 263 5.36 23.73 2.17
N MET A 264 4.93 22.73 1.43
CA MET A 264 5.01 22.69 -0.04
C MET A 264 4.09 23.72 -0.68
N GLU A 265 2.85 23.84 -0.20
CA GLU A 265 1.90 24.86 -0.66
C GLU A 265 2.47 26.29 -0.57
N ARG A 266 3.21 26.60 0.51
CA ARG A 266 3.84 27.93 0.72
C ARG A 266 4.90 28.29 -0.32
N VAL A 267 5.50 27.28 -0.93
CA VAL A 267 6.53 27.44 -1.96
C VAL A 267 6.00 27.11 -3.35
N GLY A 268 4.66 27.11 -3.52
CA GLY A 268 4.00 26.94 -4.81
C GLY A 268 4.10 25.52 -5.38
N VAL A 269 4.39 24.50 -4.54
CA VAL A 269 4.47 23.12 -4.98
C VAL A 269 3.17 22.37 -4.70
N ASP A 270 2.50 21.96 -5.76
CA ASP A 270 1.29 21.13 -5.67
C ASP A 270 1.61 19.75 -5.10
N SER A 271 0.80 19.30 -4.17
CA SER A 271 0.97 18.00 -3.54
C SER A 271 -0.35 17.30 -3.22
N LEU A 272 -0.35 15.98 -3.33
CA LEU A 272 -1.45 15.11 -2.92
C LEU A 272 -1.12 14.50 -1.56
N ILE A 273 -2.15 14.22 -0.77
CA ILE A 273 -1.99 13.64 0.58
C ILE A 273 -2.88 12.42 0.78
N ILE A 274 -2.32 11.37 1.39
CA ILE A 274 -3.08 10.21 1.84
C ILE A 274 -2.68 9.79 3.25
N HIS A 275 -3.64 9.77 4.17
CA HIS A 275 -3.48 9.22 5.52
C HIS A 275 -4.83 8.75 6.10
N GLY A 276 -4.80 8.08 7.25
CA GLY A 276 -5.98 7.47 7.84
C GLY A 276 -7.09 8.45 8.28
N GLY A 277 -6.77 9.74 8.41
CA GLY A 277 -7.74 10.81 8.73
C GLY A 277 -8.48 11.39 7.53
N LYS A 278 -8.11 11.03 6.29
CA LYS A 278 -8.81 11.46 5.07
C LYS A 278 -9.96 10.51 4.73
N GLU A 279 -11.03 11.06 4.18
CA GLU A 279 -12.14 10.27 3.66
C GLU A 279 -11.70 9.34 2.51
N GLN A 280 -12.36 8.19 2.39
CA GLN A 280 -11.97 7.19 1.39
C GLN A 280 -12.08 7.71 -0.05
N SER A 281 -13.06 8.56 -0.32
CA SER A 281 -13.25 9.25 -1.61
C SER A 281 -12.08 10.16 -1.96
N GLU A 282 -11.60 10.95 -1.00
CA GLU A 282 -10.43 11.84 -1.17
C GLU A 282 -9.16 11.03 -1.44
N ARG A 283 -8.95 9.94 -0.69
CA ARG A 283 -7.80 9.05 -0.87
C ARG A 283 -7.80 8.40 -2.24
N ASN A 284 -8.96 7.94 -2.71
CA ASN A 284 -9.11 7.35 -4.05
C ASN A 284 -8.85 8.40 -5.14
N SER A 285 -9.33 9.63 -4.96
CA SER A 285 -9.11 10.73 -5.90
C SER A 285 -7.63 11.11 -5.97
N ALA A 286 -6.96 11.23 -4.82
CA ALA A 286 -5.53 11.52 -4.75
C ALA A 286 -4.69 10.44 -5.46
N LEU A 287 -5.00 9.17 -5.20
CA LEU A 287 -4.29 8.06 -5.87
C LEU A 287 -4.53 8.04 -7.38
N LYS A 288 -5.76 8.35 -7.82
CA LYS A 288 -6.10 8.44 -9.25
C LYS A 288 -5.34 9.58 -9.92
N ALA A 289 -5.32 10.77 -9.32
CA ALA A 289 -4.61 11.93 -9.84
C ALA A 289 -3.08 11.68 -9.92
N PHE A 290 -2.48 11.10 -8.86
CA PHE A 290 -1.07 10.72 -8.87
C PHE A 290 -0.76 9.67 -9.93
N LYS A 291 -1.62 8.68 -10.09
CA LYS A 291 -1.47 7.65 -11.13
C LYS A 291 -1.56 8.23 -12.53
N ALA A 292 -2.49 9.15 -12.77
CA ALA A 292 -2.64 9.84 -14.06
C ALA A 292 -1.46 10.78 -14.39
N GLY A 293 -0.71 11.22 -13.37
CA GLY A 293 0.36 12.21 -13.52
C GLY A 293 -0.13 13.66 -13.46
N ASP A 294 -1.36 13.86 -12.95
CA ASP A 294 -1.91 15.22 -12.74
C ASP A 294 -1.15 15.97 -11.65
N CYS A 295 -0.49 15.24 -10.73
CA CYS A 295 0.41 15.76 -9.72
C CYS A 295 1.55 14.78 -9.48
N MET A 296 2.77 15.27 -9.39
CA MET A 296 3.99 14.46 -9.27
C MET A 296 4.42 14.18 -7.84
N LEU A 297 3.82 14.83 -6.85
CA LEU A 297 4.16 14.69 -5.43
C LEU A 297 2.99 14.05 -4.65
N LEU A 298 3.26 12.93 -4.02
CA LEU A 298 2.32 12.28 -3.10
C LEU A 298 2.95 12.16 -1.71
N ILE A 299 2.30 12.72 -0.70
CA ILE A 299 2.71 12.65 0.71
C ILE A 299 1.82 11.63 1.42
N ALA A 300 2.42 10.67 2.11
CA ALA A 300 1.68 9.57 2.73
C ALA A 300 2.25 9.14 4.07
N THR A 301 1.37 8.56 4.92
CA THR A 301 1.81 7.80 6.10
C THR A 301 1.98 6.32 5.75
N ASP A 302 2.78 5.58 6.53
CA ASP A 302 3.01 4.15 6.34
C ASP A 302 1.71 3.34 6.20
N ILE A 303 0.73 3.62 7.07
CA ILE A 303 -0.54 2.89 7.07
C ILE A 303 -1.26 3.05 5.74
N SER A 304 -1.21 4.21 5.16
CA SER A 304 -1.94 4.54 3.94
C SER A 304 -1.16 4.23 2.66
N ALA A 305 0.16 4.27 2.70
CA ALA A 305 1.01 3.92 1.55
C ALA A 305 1.21 2.41 1.38
N ARG A 306 1.05 1.61 2.47
CA ARG A 306 1.19 0.16 2.42
C ARG A 306 -0.05 -0.52 1.86
N GLY A 307 0.17 -1.61 1.14
CA GLY A 307 -0.90 -2.37 0.50
C GLY A 307 -1.58 -1.62 -0.65
N VAL A 308 -1.17 -0.38 -0.95
CA VAL A 308 -1.61 0.36 -2.13
C VAL A 308 -0.58 0.16 -3.24
N ASP A 309 -1.05 -0.22 -4.41
CA ASP A 309 -0.23 -0.18 -5.61
C ASP A 309 -0.18 1.26 -6.11
N ILE A 310 0.90 1.94 -5.75
CA ILE A 310 1.23 3.25 -6.27
C ILE A 310 2.19 2.98 -7.43
N PRO A 311 1.71 3.02 -8.68
CA PRO A 311 2.55 2.70 -9.82
C PRO A 311 3.48 3.86 -10.15
N ASP A 312 4.55 3.54 -10.86
CA ASP A 312 5.46 4.48 -11.50
C ASP A 312 6.15 5.46 -10.55
N VAL A 313 6.29 5.11 -9.25
CA VAL A 313 7.08 5.89 -8.32
C VAL A 313 8.56 5.76 -8.68
N GLU A 314 9.19 6.87 -9.01
CA GLU A 314 10.60 6.91 -9.40
C GLU A 314 11.49 7.23 -8.20
N ILE A 315 11.03 8.11 -7.31
CA ILE A 315 11.75 8.48 -6.08
C ILE A 315 10.86 8.26 -4.87
N VAL A 316 11.40 7.57 -3.87
CA VAL A 316 10.81 7.49 -2.52
C VAL A 316 11.63 8.35 -1.58
N VAL A 317 11.00 9.26 -0.87
CA VAL A 317 11.63 10.04 0.18
C VAL A 317 11.13 9.57 1.55
N ASN A 318 12.00 8.99 2.36
CA ASN A 318 11.73 8.83 3.78
C ASN A 318 12.02 10.17 4.47
N TYR A 319 11.01 11.01 4.56
CA TYR A 319 11.11 12.31 5.25
C TYR A 319 11.37 12.11 6.76
N ASP A 320 10.73 11.11 7.35
CA ASP A 320 11.05 10.56 8.66
C ASP A 320 11.44 9.09 8.49
N LEU A 321 12.43 8.58 9.23
CA LEU A 321 12.73 7.16 9.27
C LEU A 321 11.55 6.39 9.91
N PRO A 322 11.24 5.17 9.46
CA PRO A 322 10.17 4.36 10.04
C PRO A 322 10.55 3.84 11.43
N ASP A 323 9.57 3.72 12.34
CA ASP A 323 9.79 3.20 13.70
C ASP A 323 10.15 1.69 13.71
N LEU A 324 9.72 0.93 12.70
CA LEU A 324 10.04 -0.49 12.53
C LEU A 324 11.00 -0.66 11.36
N VAL A 325 12.09 -1.38 11.57
CA VAL A 325 13.15 -1.57 10.57
C VAL A 325 12.66 -2.27 9.30
N GLU A 326 11.72 -3.20 9.41
CA GLU A 326 11.11 -3.90 8.27
C GLU A 326 10.34 -2.93 7.37
N ASN A 327 9.79 -1.86 7.94
CA ASN A 327 9.06 -0.84 7.21
C ASN A 327 9.96 -0.08 6.24
N TYR A 328 11.25 0.04 6.53
CA TYR A 328 12.20 0.65 5.62
C TYR A 328 12.21 -0.03 4.25
N VAL A 329 12.31 -1.35 4.24
CA VAL A 329 12.31 -2.13 2.99
C VAL A 329 10.96 -2.03 2.27
N HIS A 330 9.85 -2.02 3.00
CA HIS A 330 8.51 -1.84 2.43
C HIS A 330 8.32 -0.45 1.81
N ARG A 331 8.92 0.59 2.40
CA ARG A 331 8.87 1.97 1.90
C ARG A 331 9.66 2.10 0.61
N ILE A 332 10.93 1.74 0.62
CA ILE A 332 11.79 1.88 -0.56
C ILE A 332 11.35 0.95 -1.70
N GLY A 333 10.69 -0.17 -1.39
CA GLY A 333 10.06 -1.06 -2.37
C GLY A 333 8.78 -0.50 -3.02
N ARG A 334 8.43 0.78 -2.77
CA ARG A 334 7.41 1.48 -3.57
C ARG A 334 7.96 1.88 -4.93
N THR A 335 9.26 2.03 -5.07
CA THR A 335 9.96 2.23 -6.35
C THR A 335 10.72 0.98 -6.79
N GLY A 336 11.31 0.99 -7.97
CA GLY A 336 12.12 -0.10 -8.50
C GLY A 336 11.34 -1.38 -8.78
N ARG A 337 10.07 -1.30 -9.19
CA ARG A 337 9.19 -2.45 -9.45
C ARG A 337 9.36 -2.99 -10.86
N GLY A 338 9.20 -4.30 -10.99
CA GLY A 338 9.34 -4.98 -12.27
C GLY A 338 10.75 -4.84 -12.85
N LYS A 339 10.87 -4.16 -14.00
CA LYS A 339 12.15 -3.87 -14.66
C LYS A 339 12.61 -2.41 -14.47
N GLN A 340 11.80 -1.57 -13.85
CA GLN A 340 12.12 -0.16 -13.62
C GLN A 340 13.17 -0.04 -12.53
N LYS A 341 14.08 0.94 -12.69
CA LYS A 341 15.02 1.36 -11.65
C LYS A 341 14.38 2.46 -10.84
N GLY A 342 14.62 2.48 -9.54
CA GLY A 342 14.10 3.50 -8.64
C GLY A 342 15.15 3.97 -7.65
N GLU A 343 14.86 5.10 -7.03
CA GLU A 343 15.72 5.74 -6.05
C GLU A 343 14.96 5.96 -4.75
N ALA A 344 15.66 5.81 -3.62
CA ALA A 344 15.12 6.11 -2.31
C ALA A 344 16.11 6.99 -1.53
N ILE A 345 15.63 8.07 -0.95
CA ILE A 345 16.44 9.00 -0.18
C ILE A 345 15.83 9.11 1.21
N SER A 346 16.65 8.99 2.24
CA SER A 346 16.20 9.09 3.63
C SER A 346 16.84 10.29 4.30
N PHE A 347 16.03 11.22 4.78
CA PHE A 347 16.47 12.34 5.58
C PHE A 347 16.62 11.91 7.04
N VAL A 348 17.82 12.00 7.57
CA VAL A 348 18.15 11.50 8.91
C VAL A 348 18.55 12.67 9.79
N ALA A 349 17.74 12.98 10.78
CA ALA A 349 18.10 13.93 11.82
C ALA A 349 18.94 13.26 12.92
N GLU A 350 19.69 14.02 13.71
CA GLU A 350 20.53 13.52 14.78
C GLU A 350 19.77 12.56 15.71
N GLY A 351 18.55 12.91 16.11
CA GLY A 351 17.69 12.05 16.95
C GLY A 351 17.22 10.75 16.28
N GLU A 352 17.38 10.60 14.97
CA GLU A 352 17.02 9.38 14.21
C GLU A 352 18.23 8.47 13.95
N ALA A 353 19.45 8.86 14.33
CA ALA A 353 20.66 8.04 14.15
C ALA A 353 20.55 6.63 14.76
N PRO A 354 19.94 6.42 15.94
CA PRO A 354 19.71 5.08 16.48
C PRO A 354 18.82 4.20 15.57
N LEU A 355 17.79 4.78 14.95
CA LEU A 355 16.92 4.07 14.01
C LEU A 355 17.68 3.70 12.74
N LEU A 356 18.51 4.59 12.22
CA LEU A 356 19.36 4.31 11.07
C LEU A 356 20.29 3.12 11.37
N PHE A 357 20.93 3.12 12.53
CA PHE A 357 21.80 2.02 12.94
C PHE A 357 21.07 0.67 12.97
N GLU A 358 19.87 0.61 13.54
CA GLU A 358 19.07 -0.63 13.56
C GLU A 358 18.59 -1.04 12.14
N ILE A 359 18.28 -0.09 11.26
CA ILE A 359 17.96 -0.35 9.85
C ILE A 359 19.18 -0.95 9.14
N GLU A 360 20.36 -0.37 9.27
CA GLU A 360 21.60 -0.86 8.66
C GLU A 360 21.97 -2.26 9.17
N LYS A 361 21.82 -2.49 10.47
CA LYS A 361 22.01 -3.80 11.09
C LYS A 361 21.05 -4.86 10.53
N PHE A 362 19.76 -4.48 10.33
CA PHE A 362 18.76 -5.34 9.70
C PHE A 362 19.11 -5.65 8.23
N LEU A 363 19.63 -4.67 7.49
CA LEU A 363 20.06 -4.82 6.11
C LEU A 363 21.38 -5.61 6.00
N GLY A 364 22.16 -5.70 7.06
CA GLY A 364 23.50 -6.31 7.08
C GLY A 364 24.55 -5.51 6.33
N LYS A 365 24.27 -4.24 6.00
CA LYS A 365 25.15 -3.33 5.28
C LYS A 365 24.83 -1.87 5.60
N LYS A 366 25.84 -1.00 5.51
CA LYS A 366 25.62 0.44 5.57
C LYS A 366 24.90 0.95 4.33
N ILE A 367 24.08 1.99 4.52
CA ILE A 367 23.43 2.70 3.43
C ILE A 367 24.40 3.78 2.94
N GLN A 368 24.48 3.95 1.63
CA GLN A 368 25.34 4.98 1.05
C GLN A 368 24.88 6.37 1.49
N GLU A 369 25.79 7.14 2.06
CA GLU A 369 25.52 8.52 2.45
C GLU A 369 25.76 9.48 1.29
N ILE A 370 24.83 10.42 1.10
CA ILE A 370 25.01 11.60 0.28
C ILE A 370 25.55 12.68 1.21
N GLU A 371 26.84 12.92 1.10
CA GLU A 371 27.50 14.00 1.85
C GLU A 371 27.10 15.35 1.26
N VAL A 372 26.52 16.21 2.09
CA VAL A 372 26.22 17.60 1.76
C VAL A 372 27.23 18.50 2.47
N SER A 373 28.03 19.20 1.72
CA SER A 373 29.02 20.13 2.31
C SER A 373 28.32 21.24 3.08
N LYS A 374 28.95 21.80 4.09
CA LYS A 374 28.40 22.92 4.85
C LYS A 374 27.97 24.10 3.98
N LYS A 375 28.70 24.34 2.89
CA LYS A 375 28.38 25.40 1.93
C LYS A 375 27.11 25.09 1.14
N GLU A 376 26.98 23.87 0.64
CA GLU A 376 25.76 23.40 -0.06
C GLU A 376 24.55 23.41 0.87
N TYR A 377 24.71 22.93 2.11
CA TYR A 377 23.68 22.96 3.13
C TYR A 377 23.16 24.38 3.35
N GLN A 378 24.07 25.34 3.56
CA GLN A 378 23.71 26.76 3.74
C GLN A 378 23.04 27.32 2.48
N THR A 379 23.52 26.98 1.29
CA THR A 379 22.91 27.42 0.02
C THR A 379 21.46 26.92 -0.10
N ILE A 380 21.17 25.68 0.27
CA ILE A 380 19.80 25.13 0.26
C ILE A 380 18.89 25.95 1.18
N LEU A 381 19.36 26.27 2.39
CA LEU A 381 18.58 27.08 3.34
C LEU A 381 18.32 28.49 2.84
N ASP A 382 19.35 29.14 2.28
CA ASP A 382 19.29 30.53 1.81
C ASP A 382 18.33 30.66 0.62
N LEU A 383 18.40 29.77 -0.38
CA LEU A 383 17.52 29.77 -1.54
C LEU A 383 16.05 29.63 -1.16
N SER A 384 15.74 28.73 -0.22
CA SER A 384 14.36 28.54 0.25
C SER A 384 13.86 29.73 1.08
N ASN A 385 14.73 30.38 1.85
CA ASN A 385 14.38 31.58 2.61
C ASN A 385 14.11 32.77 1.68
N GLU A 386 14.91 32.97 0.63
CA GLU A 386 14.69 34.01 -0.36
C GLU A 386 13.37 33.88 -1.10
N LYS A 387 12.98 32.64 -1.50
CA LYS A 387 11.69 32.37 -2.12
C LYS A 387 10.53 32.68 -1.18
N SER A 388 10.60 32.18 0.05
CA SER A 388 9.57 32.44 1.07
C SER A 388 9.37 33.93 1.34
N LEU A 389 10.43 34.73 1.29
CA LEU A 389 10.35 36.18 1.43
C LEU A 389 9.76 36.86 0.19
N GLY A 390 10.13 36.39 -1.02
CA GLY A 390 9.59 36.86 -2.30
C GLY A 390 8.10 36.64 -2.43
N ASP A 391 7.63 35.46 -2.04
CA ASP A 391 6.19 35.11 -2.06
C ASP A 391 5.40 35.94 -1.05
N LEU A 392 5.95 36.20 0.14
CA LEU A 392 5.35 37.08 1.14
C LEU A 392 5.23 38.52 0.64
N LEU A 393 6.28 39.04 -0.01
CA LEU A 393 6.27 40.38 -0.58
C LEU A 393 5.24 40.48 -1.72
N SER A 394 5.20 39.50 -2.62
CA SER A 394 4.23 39.45 -3.72
C SER A 394 2.80 39.39 -3.21
N GLN A 395 2.54 38.63 -2.13
CA GLN A 395 1.21 38.53 -1.51
C GLN A 395 0.81 39.86 -0.82
N ILE A 396 1.75 40.55 -0.17
CA ILE A 396 1.54 41.86 0.40
C ILE A 396 1.25 42.91 -0.70
N GLU A 397 1.99 42.89 -1.79
CA GLU A 397 1.76 43.75 -2.95
C GLU A 397 0.38 43.49 -3.58
N PHE A 398 0.01 42.24 -3.79
CA PHE A 398 -1.31 41.83 -4.31
C PHE A 398 -2.44 42.29 -3.37
N ASP A 399 -2.30 42.14 -2.06
CA ASP A 399 -3.27 42.57 -1.08
C ASP A 399 -3.38 44.12 -1.05
N LEU A 400 -2.26 44.83 -1.20
CA LEU A 400 -2.23 46.28 -1.28
C LEU A 400 -2.87 46.81 -2.56
N GLU A 401 -2.67 46.17 -3.68
CA GLU A 401 -3.33 46.48 -4.97
C GLU A 401 -4.82 46.20 -4.96
N ASN A 402 -5.25 45.13 -4.26
CA ASN A 402 -6.65 44.73 -4.16
C ASN A 402 -7.41 45.41 -3.00
N GLU A 403 -6.77 46.18 -2.12
CA GLU A 403 -7.45 47.07 -1.20
C GLU A 403 -8.12 48.21 -1.99
N SER A 404 -9.28 47.91 -2.50
CA SER A 404 -10.09 48.78 -3.33
C SER A 404 -10.47 50.10 -2.59
N PRO A 405 -10.66 51.22 -3.32
CA PRO A 405 -10.89 52.59 -2.78
C PRO A 405 -12.21 52.76 -2.01
N LYS A 406 -12.97 51.71 -1.77
CA LYS A 406 -14.29 51.80 -1.07
C LYS A 406 -14.21 52.13 0.42
N LYS A 407 -13.09 51.95 1.09
CA LYS A 407 -12.92 52.30 2.51
C LYS A 407 -12.60 53.77 2.75
N LYS A 408 -12.04 54.48 1.79
CA LYS A 408 -11.71 55.93 1.93
C LYS A 408 -12.96 56.85 1.86
N ARG A 409 -14.07 56.35 1.31
CA ARG A 409 -15.31 57.16 1.21
C ARG A 409 -16.16 57.17 2.49
N LYS A 410 -16.02 56.22 3.41
CA LYS A 410 -16.82 56.14 4.65
C LYS A 410 -16.24 56.99 5.79
N GLN A 411 -14.99 57.42 5.72
CA GLN A 411 -14.41 58.31 6.75
C GLN A 411 -14.60 59.81 6.47
N LYS A 412 -14.91 60.23 5.22
CA LYS A 412 -15.21 61.65 4.90
C LYS A 412 -16.65 62.06 5.21
N ASN A 413 -17.61 61.13 5.38
CA ASN A 413 -18.98 61.44 5.69
C ASN A 413 -19.34 61.38 7.20
N LYS A 414 -18.35 61.25 8.10
CA LYS A 414 -18.55 61.35 9.56
C LYS A 414 -17.98 62.64 10.17
N LYS A 415 -17.55 63.61 9.33
CA LYS A 415 -17.12 64.93 9.76
C LYS A 415 -17.85 66.03 8.97
N LYS A 416 -19.17 65.95 8.92
CA LYS A 416 -20.07 67.08 8.65
C LYS A 416 -21.25 66.98 9.58
#